data_a5c92d4e91342a2df6b70d8bf943b52f
#
_entry.id   a5c92d4e91342a2df6b70d8bf943b52f
#
_cell.length_a   1.000
_cell.length_b   1.000
_cell.length_c   1.000
_cell.angle_alpha   90.00
_cell.angle_beta   90.00
_cell.angle_gamma   90.00
#
_symmetry.space_group_name_H-M   'P 1'
#
loop_
_entity.id
_entity.type
_entity.pdbx_description
1 polymer ?
#
loop_
_entity_poly.entity_id
_entity_poly.type
_entity_poly.pdbx_seq_one_letter_code
_entity_poly.pdbx_strand_id
1 'polypeptide(L)'
;IVAKIVGVFLTSSDGILIVGASPFSRIIAKYLMKNGRRVVVIDRNEISVEKAKADGIEALEVDVFSDDLNENVELNDIGYLYAFTGNSSINDFAIQKYSRDFGENGAFRLISEEELINDSSIPAEGVFSRTDDFINLSEVVRDFPLIHEVELNSEKHFNSSIDAINKEPHSVPLFIKDKQGFHKIITSNTNLEIEAGNHLIYLGKQLNI
;
A
#
# COMPACT_ATOMS: atom_id res chain seq x y z
N ILE A 1 9.35 45.33 -19.39
CA ILE A 1 9.73 44.57 -18.17
C ILE A 1 8.94 43.27 -18.21
N VAL A 2 9.60 42.17 -18.59
CA VAL A 2 9.00 40.82 -18.60
C VAL A 2 9.26 40.21 -17.25
N ALA A 3 8.22 40.12 -16.42
CA ALA A 3 8.26 39.34 -15.19
C ALA A 3 8.33 37.84 -15.57
N LYS A 4 9.46 37.18 -15.35
CA LYS A 4 9.58 35.74 -15.37
C LYS A 4 8.74 35.22 -14.20
N ILE A 5 7.61 34.60 -14.48
CA ILE A 5 6.89 33.75 -13.52
C ILE A 5 7.77 32.53 -13.33
N VAL A 6 8.51 32.50 -12.23
CA VAL A 6 9.16 31.27 -11.76
C VAL A 6 8.03 30.39 -11.21
N GLY A 7 7.57 29.44 -12.01
CA GLY A 7 6.67 28.40 -11.54
C GLY A 7 7.42 27.56 -10.51
N VAL A 8 7.10 27.77 -9.25
CA VAL A 8 7.42 26.80 -8.22
C VAL A 8 6.52 25.60 -8.51
N PHE A 9 7.04 24.60 -9.18
CA PHE A 9 6.42 23.29 -9.21
C PHE A 9 6.48 22.77 -7.78
N LEU A 10 5.39 22.88 -7.05
CA LEU A 10 5.17 22.03 -5.89
C LEU A 10 5.14 20.60 -6.44
N THR A 11 6.25 19.89 -6.33
CA THR A 11 6.28 18.44 -6.52
C THR A 11 5.34 17.88 -5.45
N SER A 12 4.19 17.36 -5.86
CA SER A 12 3.33 16.66 -4.92
C SER A 12 4.11 15.43 -4.43
N SER A 13 4.30 15.31 -3.12
CA SER A 13 4.92 14.15 -2.49
C SER A 13 3.95 12.97 -2.55
N ASP A 14 3.69 12.44 -3.76
CA ASP A 14 2.73 11.37 -3.97
C ASP A 14 3.38 9.99 -4.25
N GLY A 15 4.69 9.93 -4.23
CA GLY A 15 5.46 8.69 -4.30
C GLY A 15 5.24 7.81 -3.06
N ILE A 16 5.53 6.53 -3.21
CA ILE A 16 5.27 5.51 -2.21
C ILE A 16 6.55 4.74 -1.91
N LEU A 17 6.94 4.68 -0.64
CA LEU A 17 7.98 3.79 -0.13
C LEU A 17 7.33 2.54 0.45
N ILE A 18 7.72 1.37 -0.04
CA ILE A 18 7.26 0.08 0.48
C ILE A 18 8.44 -0.63 1.16
N VAL A 19 8.28 -0.95 2.43
CA VAL A 19 9.24 -1.76 3.21
C VAL A 19 8.83 -3.22 3.11
N GLY A 20 9.71 -4.05 2.55
CA GLY A 20 9.49 -5.46 2.26
C GLY A 20 9.19 -5.71 0.77
N ALA A 21 10.05 -6.50 0.09
CA ALA A 21 9.95 -6.85 -1.33
C ALA A 21 9.28 -8.22 -1.57
N SER A 22 8.26 -8.55 -0.76
CA SER A 22 7.50 -9.80 -0.89
C SER A 22 6.76 -9.88 -2.24
N PRO A 23 6.30 -11.06 -2.68
CA PRO A 23 5.43 -11.19 -3.85
C PRO A 23 4.19 -10.29 -3.77
N PHE A 24 3.59 -10.16 -2.59
CA PHE A 24 2.48 -9.26 -2.33
C PHE A 24 2.86 -7.79 -2.59
N SER A 25 3.96 -7.33 -1.98
CA SER A 25 4.45 -5.95 -2.17
C SER A 25 4.72 -5.63 -3.64
N ARG A 26 5.31 -6.57 -4.39
CA ARG A 26 5.60 -6.38 -5.81
C ARG A 26 4.34 -6.29 -6.68
N ILE A 27 3.28 -7.05 -6.38
CA ILE A 27 1.99 -6.95 -7.10
C ILE A 27 1.37 -5.56 -6.84
N ILE A 28 1.36 -5.09 -5.61
CA ILE A 28 0.88 -3.75 -5.24
C ILE A 28 1.71 -2.67 -5.95
N ALA A 29 3.04 -2.76 -5.89
CA ALA A 29 3.93 -1.80 -6.54
C ALA A 29 3.66 -1.71 -8.05
N LYS A 30 3.57 -2.85 -8.74
CA LYS A 30 3.28 -2.89 -10.19
C LYS A 30 1.92 -2.28 -10.52
N TYR A 31 0.91 -2.53 -9.71
CA TYR A 31 -0.42 -1.94 -9.89
C TYR A 31 -0.37 -0.41 -9.75
N LEU A 32 0.26 0.09 -8.69
CA LEU A 32 0.38 1.53 -8.45
C LEU A 32 1.23 2.23 -9.53
N MET A 33 2.33 1.61 -9.96
CA MET A 33 3.16 2.13 -11.06
C MET A 33 2.40 2.19 -12.39
N LYS A 34 1.59 1.17 -12.71
CA LYS A 34 0.71 1.17 -13.88
C LYS A 34 -0.31 2.32 -13.84
N ASN A 35 -0.70 2.76 -12.65
CA ASN A 35 -1.57 3.90 -12.42
C ASN A 35 -0.81 5.24 -12.22
N GLY A 36 0.45 5.32 -12.65
CA GLY A 36 1.24 6.56 -12.69
C GLY A 36 1.90 6.97 -11.37
N ARG A 37 1.90 6.10 -10.35
CA ARG A 37 2.57 6.40 -9.07
C ARG A 37 4.03 5.97 -9.12
N ARG A 38 4.93 6.79 -8.58
CA ARG A 38 6.29 6.35 -8.28
C ARG A 38 6.26 5.42 -7.08
N VAL A 39 6.92 4.28 -7.17
CA VAL A 39 7.03 3.32 -6.07
C VAL A 39 8.49 2.91 -5.92
N VAL A 40 9.01 3.02 -4.71
CA VAL A 40 10.32 2.51 -4.31
C VAL A 40 10.09 1.38 -3.30
N VAL A 41 10.73 0.25 -3.52
CA VAL A 41 10.66 -0.90 -2.61
C VAL A 41 12.01 -1.10 -1.93
N ILE A 42 12.02 -1.29 -0.62
CA ILE A 42 13.24 -1.61 0.13
C ILE A 42 13.11 -2.96 0.83
N ASP A 43 14.20 -3.73 0.84
CA ASP A 43 14.32 -4.98 1.59
C ASP A 43 15.79 -5.25 1.90
N ARG A 44 16.07 -5.90 3.03
CA ARG A 44 17.45 -6.33 3.36
C ARG A 44 17.89 -7.58 2.60
N ASN A 45 16.97 -8.30 1.98
CA ASN A 45 17.24 -9.52 1.24
C ASN A 45 17.54 -9.22 -0.22
N GLU A 46 18.80 -9.34 -0.63
CA GLU A 46 19.27 -9.10 -2.00
C GLU A 46 18.44 -9.87 -3.04
N ILE A 47 18.09 -11.12 -2.79
CA ILE A 47 17.30 -11.94 -3.73
C ILE A 47 15.90 -11.33 -3.96
N SER A 48 15.28 -10.80 -2.91
CA SER A 48 13.96 -10.15 -3.00
C SER A 48 14.04 -8.84 -3.75
N VAL A 49 15.11 -8.07 -3.52
CA VAL A 49 15.40 -6.81 -4.23
C VAL A 49 15.63 -7.07 -5.72
N GLU A 50 16.45 -8.06 -6.08
CA GLU A 50 16.70 -8.41 -7.48
C GLU A 50 15.42 -8.89 -8.20
N LYS A 51 14.53 -9.62 -7.52
CA LYS A 51 13.22 -9.97 -8.07
C LYS A 51 12.34 -8.74 -8.30
N ALA A 52 12.37 -7.76 -7.39
CA ALA A 52 11.63 -6.51 -7.59
C ALA A 52 12.18 -5.70 -8.77
N LYS A 53 13.51 -5.61 -8.91
CA LYS A 53 14.16 -4.97 -10.07
C LYS A 53 13.82 -5.70 -11.39
N ALA A 54 13.80 -7.02 -11.38
CA ALA A 54 13.40 -7.83 -12.55
C ALA A 54 11.92 -7.60 -12.94
N ASP A 55 11.06 -7.26 -11.98
CA ASP A 55 9.68 -6.83 -12.19
C ASP A 55 9.57 -5.37 -12.69
N GLY A 56 10.69 -4.65 -12.86
CA GLY A 56 10.74 -3.25 -13.29
C GLY A 56 10.46 -2.24 -12.17
N ILE A 57 10.53 -2.67 -10.92
CA ILE A 57 10.29 -1.82 -9.74
C ILE A 57 11.63 -1.21 -9.30
N GLU A 58 11.64 0.09 -8.96
CA GLU A 58 12.77 0.71 -8.27
C GLU A 58 12.92 0.06 -6.90
N ALA A 59 14.05 -0.64 -6.67
CA ALA A 59 14.25 -1.41 -5.45
C ALA A 59 15.68 -1.31 -4.94
N LEU A 60 15.82 -1.23 -3.61
CA LEU A 60 17.09 -1.02 -2.92
C LEU A 60 17.27 -2.06 -1.82
N GLU A 61 18.51 -2.53 -1.69
CA GLU A 61 18.92 -3.34 -0.55
C GLU A 61 19.18 -2.40 0.64
N VAL A 62 18.31 -2.48 1.65
CA VAL A 62 18.34 -1.61 2.83
C VAL A 62 17.99 -2.41 4.07
N ASP A 63 18.82 -2.34 5.09
CA ASP A 63 18.46 -2.78 6.44
C ASP A 63 17.87 -1.58 7.20
N VAL A 64 16.56 -1.62 7.47
CA VAL A 64 15.83 -0.54 8.15
C VAL A 64 16.40 -0.19 9.53
N PHE A 65 17.15 -1.09 10.17
CA PHE A 65 17.73 -0.85 11.48
C PHE A 65 19.06 -0.11 11.42
N SER A 66 19.87 -0.30 10.39
CA SER A 66 21.22 0.23 10.29
C SER A 66 21.39 1.34 9.25
N ASP A 67 20.65 1.28 8.15
CA ASP A 67 20.89 2.15 7.00
C ASP A 67 20.12 3.47 7.10
N ASP A 68 20.74 4.55 6.59
CA ASP A 68 20.06 5.82 6.39
C ASP A 68 19.63 5.93 4.93
N LEU A 69 18.29 6.00 4.73
CA LEU A 69 17.71 6.11 3.39
C LEU A 69 18.02 7.44 2.71
N ASN A 70 18.29 8.50 3.48
CA ASN A 70 18.55 9.83 2.94
C ASN A 70 19.92 9.94 2.24
N GLU A 71 20.85 9.03 2.55
CA GLU A 71 22.18 9.05 1.93
C GLU A 71 22.21 8.40 0.53
N ASN A 72 21.24 7.52 0.23
CA ASN A 72 21.32 6.64 -0.95
C ASN A 72 20.30 6.94 -2.05
N VAL A 73 19.27 7.75 -1.81
CA VAL A 73 18.15 7.94 -2.76
C VAL A 73 17.58 9.35 -2.66
N GLU A 74 17.32 9.97 -3.83
CA GLU A 74 16.46 11.14 -3.90
C GLU A 74 15.01 10.72 -3.69
N LEU A 75 14.55 10.71 -2.43
CA LEU A 75 13.18 10.34 -2.04
C LEU A 75 12.29 11.56 -1.80
N ASN A 76 12.61 12.69 -2.41
CA ASN A 76 11.96 13.98 -2.15
C ASN A 76 10.49 14.05 -2.56
N ASP A 77 10.03 13.12 -3.39
CA ASP A 77 8.65 13.01 -3.85
C ASP A 77 7.87 11.88 -3.16
N ILE A 78 8.47 11.21 -2.17
CA ILE A 78 7.80 10.20 -1.37
C ILE A 78 6.97 10.88 -0.28
N GLY A 79 5.69 10.52 -0.22
CA GLY A 79 4.76 11.02 0.81
C GLY A 79 3.94 9.92 1.45
N TYR A 80 4.05 8.68 0.97
CA TYR A 80 3.38 7.51 1.56
C TYR A 80 4.38 6.44 1.95
N LEU A 81 4.21 5.89 3.15
CA LEU A 81 5.02 4.79 3.69
C LEU A 81 4.15 3.56 3.91
N TYR A 82 4.50 2.44 3.31
CA TYR A 82 3.83 1.15 3.50
C TYR A 82 4.80 0.12 4.07
N ALA A 83 4.60 -0.36 5.29
CA ALA A 83 5.41 -1.40 5.91
C ALA A 83 4.71 -2.77 5.77
N PHE A 84 5.14 -3.55 4.77
CA PHE A 84 4.49 -4.78 4.31
C PHE A 84 5.38 -6.02 4.49
N THR A 85 6.09 -6.10 5.62
CA THR A 85 6.89 -7.29 5.94
C THR A 85 6.07 -8.29 6.78
N GLY A 86 6.53 -9.54 6.83
CA GLY A 86 5.95 -10.57 7.71
C GLY A 86 6.39 -10.45 9.18
N ASN A 87 7.06 -9.36 9.56
CA ASN A 87 7.54 -9.15 10.92
C ASN A 87 6.99 -7.83 11.47
N SER A 88 6.11 -7.92 12.46
CA SER A 88 5.46 -6.76 13.08
C SER A 88 6.46 -5.78 13.68
N SER A 89 7.53 -6.26 14.32
CA SER A 89 8.57 -5.38 14.90
C SER A 89 9.31 -4.58 13.83
N ILE A 90 9.55 -5.16 12.64
CA ILE A 90 10.13 -4.44 11.50
C ILE A 90 9.14 -3.39 10.99
N ASN A 91 7.86 -3.75 10.88
CA ASN A 91 6.83 -2.83 10.42
C ASN A 91 6.68 -1.65 11.38
N ASP A 92 6.58 -1.90 12.68
CA ASP A 92 6.50 -0.86 13.72
C ASP A 92 7.73 0.05 13.71
N PHE A 93 8.92 -0.55 13.62
CA PHE A 93 10.17 0.21 13.57
C PHE A 93 10.23 1.10 12.32
N ALA A 94 9.83 0.57 11.16
CA ALA A 94 9.80 1.33 9.92
C ALA A 94 8.84 2.52 10.00
N ILE A 95 7.63 2.33 10.56
CA ILE A 95 6.68 3.42 10.81
C ILE A 95 7.29 4.47 11.74
N GLN A 96 7.87 4.05 12.88
CA GLN A 96 8.47 4.99 13.83
C GLN A 96 9.64 5.77 13.24
N LYS A 97 10.50 5.12 12.46
CA LYS A 97 11.72 5.72 11.91
C LYS A 97 11.43 6.64 10.72
N TYR A 98 10.53 6.24 9.82
CA TYR A 98 10.41 6.85 8.49
C TYR A 98 9.11 7.63 8.25
N SER A 99 8.08 7.53 9.12
CA SER A 99 6.80 8.20 8.87
C SER A 99 6.92 9.73 8.79
N ARG A 100 7.87 10.32 9.51
CA ARG A 100 8.10 11.76 9.49
C ARG A 100 8.65 12.25 8.14
N ASP A 101 9.53 11.45 7.52
CA ASP A 101 10.26 11.84 6.32
C ASP A 101 9.55 11.38 5.04
N PHE A 102 8.86 10.22 5.10
CA PHE A 102 8.25 9.56 3.94
C PHE A 102 6.76 9.24 4.11
N GLY A 103 6.13 9.67 5.18
CA GLY A 103 4.73 9.36 5.50
C GLY A 103 3.84 10.60 5.71
N GLU A 104 4.20 11.73 5.13
CA GLU A 104 3.46 13.00 5.29
C GLU A 104 1.97 12.87 4.88
N ASN A 105 1.67 12.09 3.84
CA ASN A 105 0.32 11.83 3.35
C ASN A 105 -0.30 10.55 3.94
N GLY A 106 0.48 9.73 4.61
CA GLY A 106 0.05 8.54 5.31
C GLY A 106 1.15 7.50 5.47
N ALA A 107 1.17 6.87 6.64
CA ALA A 107 2.05 5.77 6.96
C ALA A 107 1.20 4.59 7.44
N PHE A 108 1.37 3.43 6.81
CA PHE A 108 0.51 2.27 6.98
C PHE A 108 1.32 0.99 7.11
N ARG A 109 0.82 0.01 7.88
CA ARG A 109 1.49 -1.26 8.08
C ARG A 109 0.54 -2.44 8.08
N LEU A 110 1.05 -3.62 7.79
CA LEU A 110 0.30 -4.85 7.99
C LEU A 110 0.05 -5.08 9.48
N ILE A 111 -1.13 -5.60 9.77
CA ILE A 111 -1.55 -6.05 11.10
C ILE A 111 -0.91 -7.43 11.35
N SER A 112 -0.45 -7.69 12.56
CA SER A 112 0.04 -9.00 12.95
C SER A 112 -1.10 -9.94 13.34
N GLU A 113 -0.85 -11.26 13.29
CA GLU A 113 -1.80 -12.27 13.77
C GLU A 113 -2.20 -12.03 15.24
N GLU A 114 -1.23 -11.62 16.08
CA GLU A 114 -1.49 -11.31 17.50
C GLU A 114 -2.45 -10.11 17.67
N GLU A 115 -2.29 -9.07 16.85
CA GLU A 115 -3.18 -7.90 16.85
C GLU A 115 -4.58 -8.25 16.32
N LEU A 116 -4.67 -9.16 15.35
CA LEU A 116 -5.94 -9.66 14.84
C LEU A 116 -6.75 -10.45 15.88
N ILE A 117 -6.06 -11.23 16.71
CA ILE A 117 -6.69 -11.99 17.81
C ILE A 117 -7.17 -11.02 18.90
N ASN A 118 -6.44 -9.95 19.16
CA ASN A 118 -6.76 -8.93 20.17
C ASN A 118 -7.55 -7.77 19.57
N ASP A 119 -8.80 -7.98 19.18
CA ASP A 119 -9.70 -7.02 18.47
C ASP A 119 -9.78 -5.59 19.07
N SER A 120 -9.35 -5.41 20.32
CA SER A 120 -9.36 -4.12 21.03
C SER A 120 -8.16 -3.20 20.73
N SER A 121 -7.17 -3.66 19.97
CA SER A 121 -5.89 -2.96 19.78
C SER A 121 -5.46 -2.80 18.32
N ILE A 122 -6.39 -2.94 17.36
CA ILE A 122 -6.04 -2.74 15.94
C ILE A 122 -5.65 -1.28 15.73
N PRO A 123 -4.40 -1.00 15.31
CA PRO A 123 -3.92 0.35 15.12
C PRO A 123 -4.60 1.06 13.95
N ALA A 124 -4.69 2.38 14.03
CA ALA A 124 -5.31 3.20 12.97
C ALA A 124 -4.58 3.09 11.62
N GLU A 125 -3.25 2.85 11.66
CA GLU A 125 -2.39 2.61 10.51
C GLU A 125 -2.49 1.19 9.94
N GLY A 126 -3.24 0.30 10.59
CA GLY A 126 -3.38 -1.10 10.18
C GLY A 126 -4.18 -1.28 8.91
N VAL A 127 -3.64 -1.99 7.94
CA VAL A 127 -4.25 -2.35 6.67
C VAL A 127 -4.34 -3.87 6.54
N PHE A 128 -5.24 -4.40 5.80
CA PHE A 128 -6.28 -3.89 4.91
C PHE A 128 -7.66 -4.12 5.54
N SER A 129 -8.09 -5.37 5.66
CA SER A 129 -9.24 -5.79 6.46
C SER A 129 -8.77 -6.31 7.84
N ARG A 130 -9.72 -6.59 8.71
CA ARG A 130 -9.45 -7.14 10.04
C ARG A 130 -9.01 -8.61 10.04
N THR A 131 -8.84 -9.22 8.87
CA THR A 131 -8.51 -10.65 8.73
C THR A 131 -7.24 -10.87 7.91
N ASP A 132 -6.60 -9.80 7.41
CA ASP A 132 -5.52 -9.91 6.44
C ASP A 132 -4.15 -9.66 7.06
N ASP A 133 -3.57 -10.71 7.60
CA ASP A 133 -2.16 -10.73 7.98
C ASP A 133 -1.24 -11.09 6.79
N PHE A 134 0.06 -11.07 7.02
CA PHE A 134 1.04 -11.40 5.99
C PHE A 134 0.92 -12.83 5.44
N ILE A 135 0.50 -13.80 6.27
CA ILE A 135 0.36 -15.21 5.87
C ILE A 135 -0.81 -15.33 4.90
N ASN A 136 -1.97 -14.78 5.28
CA ASN A 136 -3.16 -14.75 4.43
C ASN A 136 -2.87 -14.07 3.09
N LEU A 137 -2.26 -12.87 3.09
CA LEU A 137 -1.87 -12.16 1.88
C LEU A 137 -0.91 -12.97 0.99
N SER A 138 0.02 -13.72 1.59
CA SER A 138 0.94 -14.58 0.86
C SER A 138 0.24 -15.75 0.19
N GLU A 139 -0.78 -16.31 0.83
CA GLU A 139 -1.62 -17.38 0.27
C GLU A 139 -2.49 -16.87 -0.88
N VAL A 140 -3.12 -15.72 -0.70
CA VAL A 140 -3.91 -15.07 -1.76
C VAL A 140 -3.05 -14.81 -3.00
N VAL A 141 -1.85 -14.24 -2.83
CA VAL A 141 -0.93 -13.97 -3.95
C VAL A 141 -0.44 -15.25 -4.62
N ARG A 142 -0.21 -16.33 -3.87
CA ARG A 142 0.21 -17.61 -4.44
C ARG A 142 -0.85 -18.20 -5.34
N ASP A 143 -2.12 -18.15 -4.92
CA ASP A 143 -3.22 -18.86 -5.57
C ASP A 143 -4.01 -17.98 -6.55
N PHE A 144 -4.13 -16.68 -6.25
CA PHE A 144 -4.93 -15.71 -7.03
C PHE A 144 -4.20 -14.36 -7.17
N PRO A 145 -3.08 -14.27 -7.92
CA PRO A 145 -2.22 -13.09 -8.00
C PRO A 145 -2.76 -11.96 -8.90
N LEU A 146 -4.05 -11.71 -8.87
CA LEU A 146 -4.70 -10.73 -9.74
C LEU A 146 -5.38 -9.62 -8.95
N ILE A 147 -5.20 -8.39 -9.42
CA ILE A 147 -5.93 -7.22 -8.91
C ILE A 147 -7.13 -6.95 -9.80
N HIS A 148 -8.27 -6.71 -9.18
CA HIS A 148 -9.54 -6.39 -9.80
C HIS A 148 -9.98 -4.98 -9.45
N GLU A 149 -10.69 -4.33 -10.37
CA GLU A 149 -11.31 -3.01 -10.19
C GLU A 149 -12.81 -3.13 -10.39
N VAL A 150 -13.58 -2.58 -9.44
CA VAL A 150 -15.05 -2.55 -9.47
C VAL A 150 -15.50 -1.11 -9.39
N GLU A 151 -16.20 -0.60 -10.41
CA GLU A 151 -16.79 0.73 -10.38
C GLU A 151 -17.94 0.80 -9.38
N LEU A 152 -17.88 1.77 -8.48
CA LEU A 152 -18.88 1.97 -7.44
C LEU A 152 -19.94 2.97 -7.89
N ASN A 153 -21.20 2.63 -7.69
CA ASN A 153 -22.32 3.51 -8.00
C ASN A 153 -22.92 4.23 -6.76
N SER A 154 -22.58 3.76 -5.56
CA SER A 154 -23.07 4.27 -4.29
C SER A 154 -22.26 3.71 -3.12
N GLU A 155 -22.40 4.35 -1.96
CA GLU A 155 -21.88 3.83 -0.69
C GLU A 155 -22.49 2.45 -0.33
N LYS A 156 -23.77 2.23 -0.64
CA LYS A 156 -24.43 0.92 -0.43
C LYS A 156 -23.77 -0.16 -1.29
N HIS A 157 -23.40 0.15 -2.54
CA HIS A 157 -22.68 -0.78 -3.42
C HIS A 157 -21.31 -1.09 -2.85
N PHE A 158 -20.57 -0.08 -2.36
CA PHE A 158 -19.29 -0.26 -1.68
C PHE A 158 -19.43 -1.22 -0.48
N ASN A 159 -20.37 -0.96 0.43
CA ASN A 159 -20.57 -1.79 1.63
C ASN A 159 -20.89 -3.24 1.26
N SER A 160 -21.76 -3.47 0.27
CA SER A 160 -22.08 -4.82 -0.19
C SER A 160 -20.88 -5.53 -0.84
N SER A 161 -20.04 -4.79 -1.55
CA SER A 161 -18.83 -5.33 -2.19
C SER A 161 -17.76 -5.67 -1.16
N ILE A 162 -17.52 -4.80 -0.17
CA ILE A 162 -16.62 -5.08 0.96
C ILE A 162 -17.08 -6.30 1.74
N ASP A 163 -18.39 -6.42 2.03
CA ASP A 163 -18.95 -7.58 2.71
C ASP A 163 -18.73 -8.88 1.92
N ALA A 164 -18.85 -8.83 0.60
CA ALA A 164 -18.60 -9.98 -0.27
C ALA A 164 -17.12 -10.37 -0.29
N ILE A 165 -16.21 -9.39 -0.39
CA ILE A 165 -14.77 -9.61 -0.35
C ILE A 165 -14.37 -10.21 1.01
N ASN A 166 -14.81 -9.64 2.12
CA ASN A 166 -14.46 -10.10 3.46
C ASN A 166 -15.01 -11.51 3.79
N LYS A 167 -16.01 -12.00 3.06
CA LYS A 167 -16.53 -13.37 3.19
C LYS A 167 -15.76 -14.38 2.32
N GLU A 168 -14.99 -13.92 1.34
CA GLU A 168 -14.19 -14.78 0.48
C GLU A 168 -12.75 -14.82 1.01
N PRO A 169 -12.28 -15.95 1.56
CA PRO A 169 -10.97 -16.04 2.21
C PRO A 169 -9.77 -15.78 1.28
N HIS A 170 -9.99 -15.79 -0.04
CA HIS A 170 -8.95 -15.56 -1.04
C HIS A 170 -9.13 -14.22 -1.77
N SER A 171 -9.70 -13.23 -1.09
CA SER A 171 -9.87 -11.87 -1.63
C SER A 171 -9.62 -10.83 -0.56
N VAL A 172 -8.90 -9.75 -0.91
CA VAL A 172 -8.46 -8.71 0.02
C VAL A 172 -8.74 -7.34 -0.57
N PRO A 173 -9.52 -6.47 0.12
CA PRO A 173 -9.73 -5.10 -0.34
C PRO A 173 -8.46 -4.27 -0.13
N LEU A 174 -8.03 -3.52 -1.15
CA LEU A 174 -6.76 -2.78 -1.10
C LEU A 174 -6.93 -1.27 -1.06
N PHE A 175 -7.64 -0.72 -2.05
CA PHE A 175 -7.73 0.73 -2.27
C PHE A 175 -9.12 1.15 -2.73
N ILE A 176 -9.45 2.41 -2.48
CA ILE A 176 -10.43 3.16 -3.27
C ILE A 176 -9.66 4.08 -4.22
N LYS A 177 -9.92 3.96 -5.52
CA LYS A 177 -9.43 4.87 -6.54
C LYS A 177 -10.53 5.87 -6.86
N ASP A 178 -10.26 7.17 -6.70
CA ASP A 178 -11.20 8.22 -7.05
C ASP A 178 -11.22 8.51 -8.56
N LYS A 179 -12.08 9.45 -8.98
CA LYS A 179 -12.24 9.86 -10.39
C LYS A 179 -11.00 10.55 -10.96
N GLN A 180 -10.14 11.08 -10.11
CA GLN A 180 -8.87 11.71 -10.48
C GLN A 180 -7.73 10.71 -10.58
N GLY A 181 -7.95 9.45 -10.15
CA GLY A 181 -6.96 8.39 -10.16
C GLY A 181 -6.13 8.29 -8.89
N PHE A 182 -6.46 9.05 -7.83
CA PHE A 182 -5.80 8.90 -6.53
C PHE A 182 -6.26 7.63 -5.82
N HIS A 183 -5.30 6.95 -5.22
CA HIS A 183 -5.54 5.72 -4.47
C HIS A 183 -5.50 6.00 -2.97
N LYS A 184 -6.61 5.75 -2.29
CA LYS A 184 -6.72 5.80 -0.84
C LYS A 184 -6.72 4.37 -0.31
N ILE A 185 -5.75 4.05 0.53
CA ILE A 185 -5.61 2.70 1.10
C ILE A 185 -6.78 2.41 2.05
N ILE A 186 -7.27 1.17 2.02
CA ILE A 186 -8.32 0.72 2.93
C ILE A 186 -7.65 0.29 4.23
N THR A 187 -8.14 0.82 5.35
CA THR A 187 -7.72 0.45 6.70
C THR A 187 -8.91 -0.04 7.50
N SER A 188 -8.64 -0.73 8.60
CA SER A 188 -9.67 -1.27 9.50
C SER A 188 -10.59 -0.20 10.09
N ASN A 189 -10.12 1.05 10.16
CA ASN A 189 -10.77 2.15 10.89
C ASN A 189 -11.08 3.38 10.01
N THR A 190 -10.79 3.35 8.71
CA THR A 190 -10.99 4.54 7.87
C THR A 190 -12.45 4.67 7.46
N ASN A 191 -13.06 5.80 7.81
CA ASN A 191 -14.32 6.22 7.22
C ASN A 191 -14.03 6.75 5.81
N LEU A 192 -14.44 6.02 4.79
CA LEU A 192 -14.22 6.36 3.39
C LEU A 192 -15.45 7.08 2.84
N GLU A 193 -15.27 8.29 2.37
CA GLU A 193 -16.29 8.97 1.56
C GLU A 193 -16.31 8.33 0.17
N ILE A 194 -17.42 7.67 -0.16
CA ILE A 194 -17.61 6.96 -1.42
C ILE A 194 -18.55 7.73 -2.32
N GLU A 195 -18.08 8.04 -3.51
CA GLU A 195 -18.86 8.66 -4.57
C GLU A 195 -19.10 7.70 -5.74
N ALA A 196 -20.20 7.87 -6.45
CA ALA A 196 -20.43 7.18 -7.71
C ALA A 196 -19.31 7.47 -8.71
N GLY A 197 -18.74 6.42 -9.33
CA GLY A 197 -17.59 6.51 -10.22
C GLY A 197 -16.22 6.37 -9.52
N ASN A 198 -16.17 6.19 -8.18
CA ASN A 198 -15.00 5.64 -7.53
C ASN A 198 -14.84 4.16 -7.90
N HIS A 199 -13.65 3.61 -7.74
CA HIS A 199 -13.39 2.19 -7.96
C HIS A 199 -12.87 1.54 -6.68
N LEU A 200 -13.47 0.42 -6.32
CA LEU A 200 -12.93 -0.48 -5.31
C LEU A 200 -11.89 -1.39 -5.97
N ILE A 201 -10.68 -1.39 -5.40
CA ILE A 201 -9.56 -2.20 -5.87
C ILE A 201 -9.35 -3.33 -4.87
N TYR A 202 -9.34 -4.57 -5.33
CA TYR A 202 -9.10 -5.73 -4.49
C TYR A 202 -8.17 -6.74 -5.17
N LEU A 203 -7.44 -7.49 -4.38
CA LEU A 203 -6.55 -8.59 -4.81
C LEU A 203 -7.25 -9.91 -4.56
N GLY A 204 -7.09 -10.87 -5.44
CA GLY A 204 -7.48 -12.25 -5.18
C GLY A 204 -8.43 -12.85 -6.20
N LYS A 205 -9.32 -13.72 -5.72
CA LYS A 205 -10.32 -14.41 -6.52
C LYS A 205 -11.34 -13.44 -7.09
N GLN A 206 -11.66 -13.58 -8.37
CA GLN A 206 -12.67 -12.73 -9.01
C GLN A 206 -14.05 -12.97 -8.44
N LEU A 207 -14.74 -11.89 -8.05
CA LEU A 207 -16.08 -11.88 -7.50
C LEU A 207 -17.07 -11.19 -8.46
N ASN A 208 -18.32 -11.60 -8.41
CA ASN A 208 -19.42 -10.93 -9.13
C ASN A 208 -20.09 -9.92 -8.16
N ILE A 209 -19.51 -8.74 -8.07
CA ILE A 209 -19.90 -7.66 -7.15
C ILE A 209 -20.02 -6.35 -7.90
#